data_e1af3a0a9babb35eecf2ead45d2134f8
#
_entry.id   e1af3a0a9babb35eecf2ead45d2134f8
#
_cell.length_a   1.000
_cell.length_b   1.000
_cell.length_c   1.000
_cell.angle_alpha   90.00
_cell.angle_beta   90.00
_cell.angle_gamma   90.00
#
_symmetry.space_group_name_H-M   'P 1'
#
loop_
_entity.id
_entity.type
_entity.pdbx_description
1 polymer ?
#
loop_
_entity_poly.entity_id
_entity_poly.type
_entity_poly.pdbx_seq_one_letter_code
_entity_poly.pdbx_strand_id
1 'polypeptide(L)'
;MSKFFLKLYVSGDSLRSRRAISNLQTFCDREFSELIKIEVIDVMKYPEIAEAEKILITPTLVRELPQPQERIIGDLSDREILSFMLNVNSELRKNI
;
A
#
# COMPACT_ATOMS: atom_id res chain seq x y z
N MET A 1 8.07 -16.19 3.24
CA MET A 1 8.12 -15.62 1.88
C MET A 1 6.90 -14.71 1.66
N SER A 2 7.15 -13.50 1.22
CA SER A 2 6.06 -12.53 1.01
C SER A 2 5.36 -12.80 -0.31
N LYS A 3 4.03 -12.85 -0.27
CA LYS A 3 3.20 -13.03 -1.46
C LYS A 3 2.85 -11.68 -2.08
N PHE A 4 2.74 -10.66 -1.25
CA PHE A 4 2.48 -9.29 -1.67
C PHE A 4 3.65 -8.40 -1.27
N PHE A 5 4.03 -7.52 -2.18
CA PHE A 5 5.02 -6.50 -1.88
C PHE A 5 4.41 -5.15 -2.17
N LEU A 6 4.28 -4.34 -1.14
CA LEU A 6 3.64 -3.02 -1.22
C LEU A 6 4.66 -1.94 -0.88
N LYS A 7 4.62 -0.85 -1.64
CA LYS A 7 5.40 0.34 -1.34
C LYS A 7 4.44 1.48 -1.08
N LEU A 8 4.55 2.10 0.07
CA LEU A 8 3.74 3.26 0.41
C LEU A 8 4.61 4.50 0.37
N TYR A 9 4.32 5.38 -0.58
CA TYR A 9 5.04 6.64 -0.76
C TYR A 9 4.34 7.72 0.05
N VAL A 10 5.08 8.35 0.96
CA VAL A 10 4.55 9.36 1.87
C VAL A 10 5.38 10.64 1.78
N SER A 11 4.82 11.73 2.29
CA SER A 11 5.47 13.03 2.28
C SER A 11 5.73 13.46 3.73
N GLY A 12 6.89 13.07 4.25
CA GLY A 12 7.29 13.39 5.59
C GLY A 12 6.29 12.91 6.63
N ASP A 13 5.97 13.79 7.59
CA ASP A 13 5.09 13.47 8.70
C ASP A 13 3.72 14.16 8.56
N SER A 14 3.24 14.33 7.33
CA SER A 14 1.93 14.95 7.12
C SER A 14 0.82 14.08 7.70
N LEU A 15 -0.30 14.72 8.04
CA LEU A 15 -1.43 14.00 8.62
C LEU A 15 -1.95 12.91 7.70
N ARG A 16 -2.07 13.19 6.41
CA ARG A 16 -2.56 12.20 5.44
C ARG A 16 -1.59 11.02 5.32
N SER A 17 -0.28 11.30 5.34
CA SER A 17 0.73 10.23 5.29
C SER A 17 0.64 9.34 6.53
N ARG A 18 0.49 9.94 7.71
CA ARG A 18 0.34 9.16 8.95
C ARG A 18 -0.91 8.31 8.94
N ARG A 19 -2.00 8.87 8.41
CA ARG A 19 -3.25 8.10 8.28
C ARG A 19 -3.10 6.92 7.33
N ALA A 20 -2.41 7.13 6.22
CA ALA A 20 -2.18 6.05 5.26
C ALA A 20 -1.36 4.93 5.88
N ILE A 21 -0.31 5.26 6.60
CA ILE A 21 0.52 4.26 7.28
C ILE A 21 -0.32 3.47 8.28
N SER A 22 -1.08 4.17 9.11
CA SER A 22 -1.91 3.54 10.13
C SER A 22 -2.99 2.66 9.52
N ASN A 23 -3.69 3.16 8.51
CA ASN A 23 -4.75 2.40 7.85
C ASN A 23 -4.23 1.15 7.18
N LEU A 24 -3.09 1.26 6.50
CA LEU A 24 -2.48 0.11 5.85
C LEU A 24 -2.02 -0.94 6.87
N GLN A 25 -1.36 -0.48 7.93
CA GLN A 25 -0.89 -1.37 8.99
C GLN A 25 -2.04 -2.14 9.61
N THR A 26 -3.10 -1.43 9.98
CA THR A 26 -4.28 -2.05 10.58
C THR A 26 -4.91 -3.07 9.66
N PHE A 27 -5.05 -2.72 8.40
CA PHE A 27 -5.64 -3.63 7.42
C PHE A 27 -4.81 -4.90 7.26
N CYS A 28 -3.50 -4.75 7.09
CA CYS A 28 -2.61 -5.89 6.88
C CYS A 28 -2.50 -6.79 8.10
N ASP A 29 -2.51 -6.21 9.29
CA ASP A 29 -2.45 -6.98 10.53
C ASP A 29 -3.68 -7.86 10.69
N ARG A 30 -4.83 -7.39 10.24
CA ARG A 30 -6.07 -8.16 10.34
C ARG A 30 -6.17 -9.26 9.30
N GLU A 31 -5.59 -9.04 8.12
CA GLU A 31 -5.80 -9.96 7.00
C GLU A 31 -4.64 -10.93 6.82
N PHE A 32 -3.59 -10.52 6.16
CA PHE A 32 -2.53 -11.44 5.77
C PHE A 32 -1.15 -10.92 6.15
N SER A 33 -0.96 -10.55 7.42
CA SER A 33 0.28 -9.90 7.83
C SER A 33 1.54 -10.68 7.45
N GLU A 34 1.49 -12.01 7.51
CA GLU A 34 2.65 -12.84 7.17
C GLU A 34 2.97 -12.87 5.68
N LEU A 35 1.97 -12.58 4.85
CA LEU A 35 2.12 -12.65 3.40
C LEU A 35 2.39 -11.31 2.76
N ILE A 36 2.41 -10.25 3.53
CA ILE A 36 2.51 -8.88 3.01
C ILE A 36 3.78 -8.23 3.51
N LYS A 37 4.64 -7.84 2.57
CA LYS A 37 5.80 -7.02 2.87
C LYS A 37 5.46 -5.58 2.52
N ILE A 38 5.69 -4.67 3.45
CA ILE A 38 5.42 -3.25 3.28
C ILE A 38 6.71 -2.47 3.42
N GLU A 39 6.97 -1.58 2.47
CA GLU A 39 8.06 -0.63 2.52
C GLU A 39 7.45 0.77 2.49
N VAL A 40 7.82 1.61 3.45
CA VAL A 40 7.37 3.01 3.48
C VAL A 40 8.51 3.87 2.98
N ILE A 41 8.25 4.69 1.96
CA ILE A 41 9.25 5.53 1.32
C ILE A 41 8.84 6.98 1.46
N ASP A 42 9.68 7.77 2.13
CA ASP A 42 9.45 9.20 2.28
C ASP A 42 10.04 9.93 1.07
N VAL A 43 9.15 10.49 0.24
CA VAL A 43 9.59 11.19 -0.98
C VAL A 43 10.37 12.46 -0.68
N MET A 44 10.24 13.00 0.53
CA MET A 44 11.03 14.16 0.93
C MET A 44 12.50 13.78 1.13
N LYS A 45 12.75 12.54 1.55
CA LYS A 45 14.12 12.04 1.73
C LYS A 45 14.69 11.44 0.45
N TYR A 46 13.82 10.87 -0.38
CA TYR A 46 14.25 10.15 -1.59
C TYR A 46 13.49 10.67 -2.82
N PRO A 47 13.67 11.96 -3.14
CA PRO A 47 12.93 12.55 -4.26
C PRO A 47 13.25 11.89 -5.62
N GLU A 48 14.46 11.35 -5.78
CA GLU A 48 14.83 10.68 -7.01
C GLU A 48 14.06 9.38 -7.22
N ILE A 49 13.70 8.69 -6.14
CA ILE A 49 12.86 7.49 -6.24
C ILE A 49 11.46 7.85 -6.69
N ALA A 50 10.90 8.90 -6.08
CA ALA A 50 9.56 9.37 -6.44
C ALA A 50 9.51 9.77 -7.91
N GLU A 51 10.54 10.46 -8.40
CA GLU A 51 10.61 10.88 -9.78
C GLU A 51 10.70 9.69 -10.73
N ALA A 52 11.57 8.73 -10.41
CA ALA A 52 11.75 7.53 -11.23
C ALA A 52 10.47 6.70 -11.30
N GLU A 53 9.73 6.61 -10.20
CA GLU A 53 8.49 5.83 -10.11
C GLU A 53 7.26 6.65 -10.47
N LYS A 54 7.45 7.91 -10.85
CA LYS A 54 6.37 8.82 -11.26
C LYS A 54 5.29 8.98 -10.18
N ILE A 55 5.74 9.18 -8.96
CA ILE A 55 4.85 9.45 -7.84
C ILE A 55 4.58 10.95 -7.82
N LEU A 56 3.37 11.35 -8.23
CA LEU A 56 3.00 12.76 -8.36
C LEU A 56 2.25 13.30 -7.15
N ILE A 57 1.60 12.40 -6.41
CA ILE A 57 0.77 12.76 -5.26
C ILE A 57 1.09 11.80 -4.14
N THR A 58 1.11 12.28 -2.90
CA THR A 58 1.26 11.42 -1.72
C THR A 58 0.07 11.62 -0.78
N PRO A 59 -0.31 10.60 -0.03
CA PRO A 59 0.26 9.26 -0.07
C PRO A 59 -0.22 8.47 -1.29
N THR A 60 0.64 7.58 -1.79
CA THR A 60 0.31 6.67 -2.87
C THR A 60 0.81 5.28 -2.50
N LEU A 61 -0.07 4.31 -2.57
CA LEU A 61 0.28 2.90 -2.35
C LEU A 61 0.46 2.22 -3.70
N VAL A 62 1.59 1.52 -3.84
CA VAL A 62 1.88 0.77 -5.05
C VAL A 62 2.03 -0.70 -4.70
N ARG A 63 1.26 -1.55 -5.35
CA ARG A 63 1.45 -2.99 -5.23
C ARG A 63 2.47 -3.41 -6.29
N GLU A 64 3.67 -3.74 -5.84
CA GLU A 64 4.71 -4.21 -6.74
C GLU A 64 4.51 -5.67 -7.11
N LEU A 65 4.08 -6.47 -6.16
CA LEU A 65 3.79 -7.89 -6.39
C LEU A 65 2.50 -8.25 -5.68
N PRO A 66 1.66 -9.11 -6.24
CA PRO A 66 1.80 -9.72 -7.56
C PRO A 66 1.50 -8.75 -8.69
N GLN A 67 1.99 -9.06 -9.86
CA GLN A 67 1.71 -8.27 -11.04
C GLN A 67 0.29 -8.55 -11.54
N PRO A 68 -0.34 -7.57 -12.21
CA PRO A 68 0.21 -6.29 -12.62
C PRO A 68 0.33 -5.30 -11.46
N GLN A 69 1.20 -4.31 -11.62
CA GLN A 69 1.34 -3.24 -10.64
C GLN A 69 0.04 -2.44 -10.57
N GLU A 70 -0.39 -2.15 -9.34
CA GLU A 70 -1.58 -1.36 -9.10
C GLU A 70 -1.24 -0.21 -8.16
N ARG A 71 -1.97 0.90 -8.27
CA ARG A 71 -1.75 2.08 -7.43
C ARG A 71 -3.05 2.55 -6.81
N ILE A 72 -2.97 3.03 -5.58
CA ILE A 72 -4.08 3.71 -4.89
C ILE A 72 -3.55 5.02 -4.37
N ILE A 73 -4.25 6.12 -4.69
CA ILE A 73 -3.90 7.45 -4.20
C ILE A 73 -4.83 7.80 -3.04
N GLY A 74 -4.26 8.31 -1.95
CA GLY A 74 -5.03 8.76 -0.82
C GLY A 74 -4.62 8.11 0.49
N ASP A 75 -5.37 8.39 1.54
CA ASP A 75 -5.01 7.97 2.90
C ASP A 75 -5.40 6.53 3.25
N LEU A 76 -5.89 5.78 2.28
CA LEU A 76 -6.24 4.36 2.44
C LEU A 76 -7.37 4.12 3.43
N SER A 77 -8.27 5.09 3.56
CA SER A 77 -9.44 4.94 4.43
C SER A 77 -10.50 4.01 3.82
N ASP A 78 -10.47 3.80 2.51
CA ASP A 78 -11.44 2.94 1.84
C ASP A 78 -10.94 1.49 1.86
N ARG A 79 -11.52 0.72 2.76
CA ARG A 79 -11.13 -0.68 2.96
C ARG A 79 -11.50 -1.57 1.78
N GLU A 80 -12.56 -1.22 1.06
CA GLU A 80 -12.96 -2.00 -0.10
C GLU A 80 -11.91 -1.93 -1.20
N ILE A 81 -11.33 -0.75 -1.42
CA ILE A 81 -10.28 -0.59 -2.41
C ILE A 81 -9.05 -1.40 -2.01
N LEU A 82 -8.67 -1.36 -0.73
CA LEU A 82 -7.56 -2.16 -0.24
C LEU A 82 -7.83 -3.66 -0.41
N SER A 83 -9.03 -4.10 -0.07
CA SER A 83 -9.41 -5.49 -0.22
C SER A 83 -9.31 -5.93 -1.68
N PHE A 84 -9.77 -5.07 -2.59
CA PHE A 84 -9.70 -5.35 -4.02
C PHE A 84 -8.24 -5.45 -4.49
N MET A 85 -7.42 -4.50 -4.10
CA MET A 85 -6.00 -4.49 -4.48
C MET A 85 -5.29 -5.75 -4.00
N LEU A 86 -5.59 -6.22 -2.80
CA LEU A 86 -4.94 -7.37 -2.21
C LEU A 86 -5.69 -8.67 -2.46
N ASN A 87 -6.77 -8.63 -3.21
CA ASN A 87 -7.57 -9.80 -3.55
C ASN A 87 -8.08 -10.57 -2.33
N VAL A 88 -8.26 -9.87 -1.21
CA VAL A 88 -8.69 -10.49 0.04
C VAL A 88 -10.02 -11.20 -0.12
N ASN A 89 -11.01 -10.49 -0.67
CA ASN A 89 -12.34 -11.07 -0.85
C ASN A 89 -12.34 -12.24 -1.81
N SER A 90 -11.51 -12.18 -2.85
CA SER A 90 -11.40 -13.28 -3.81
C SER A 90 -10.81 -14.53 -3.16
N GLU A 91 -9.80 -14.36 -2.32
CA GLU A 91 -9.19 -15.48 -1.59
C GLU A 91 -10.20 -16.12 -0.64
N LEU A 92 -10.94 -15.29 0.09
CA LEU A 92 -11.96 -15.81 1.00
C LEU A 92 -13.05 -16.56 0.26
N ARG A 93 -13.49 -16.05 -0.88
CA ARG A 93 -14.52 -16.69 -1.68
C ARG A 93 -14.10 -18.03 -2.24
N LYS A 94 -12.82 -18.18 -2.57
CA LYS A 94 -12.30 -19.43 -3.09
C LYS A 94 -12.32 -20.54 -2.07
N ASN A 95 -12.30 -20.18 -0.81
CA ASN A 95 -12.26 -21.13 0.29
C ASN A 95 -13.65 -21.48 0.83
N ILE A 96 -14.67 -20.90 0.26
CA ILE A 96 -16.04 -21.19 0.60
C ILE A 96 -16.64 -22.15 -0.45
#